data_e6cd57ccc44f613be84fbb0a50917d4c
#
_entry.id   e6cd57ccc44f613be84fbb0a50917d4c
#
_cell.length_a   1.000
_cell.length_b   1.000
_cell.length_c   1.000
_cell.angle_alpha   90.00
_cell.angle_beta   90.00
_cell.angle_gamma   90.00
#
_symmetry.space_group_name_H-M   'P 1'
#
loop_
_entity.id
_entity.type
_entity.pdbx_description
1 polymer ?
#
loop_
_entity_poly.entity_id
_entity_poly.type
_entity_poly.pdbx_seq_one_letter_code
_entity_poly.pdbx_strand_id
1 'polypeptide(L)'
;MADRKITDLNTLASPATGDLFPIVDISEAANVDKNKSITFGAMFRALPDGTVGAPSIGFLSDNGTSGFYRTAANEVAISNNSAFTGKFTTAGFQLGTGTAAAQLHLFSTDTTDQVIIENTDAGLDTAPDLVLYRNSASPAASDNLGNIEFRGKDAGGNDHAYAQIIAGIQTTTDASEDGILDLMSSASGTTASRIRLYGPYVGVGESAPAYPLHLTTSLTSTALELECTADDAASGADITLYHHRNDTAGIADDIISTVFYRAKNDNATPADIDYAAIEGDVSDPTDTAEVGRLKFQVQTAGTLTTQFEIDGDTIGFFGTTAAAQPSAIADITSTATSGALPTPDGSVTIADAATPTVTELLEYCVELEAKLESALAALRTLGLIAT
;
A
#
# COMPACT_ATOMS: atom_id res chain seq x y z
N MET A 1 69.26 -22.25 51.93
CA MET A 1 67.81 -22.46 51.68
C MET A 1 67.68 -23.72 50.86
N ALA A 2 66.92 -24.70 51.34
CA ALA A 2 66.74 -25.94 50.58
C ALA A 2 65.94 -25.57 49.30
N ASP A 3 66.40 -26.03 48.12
CA ASP A 3 65.72 -25.89 46.87
C ASP A 3 64.35 -26.57 46.95
N ARG A 4 63.24 -25.78 46.96
CA ARG A 4 61.88 -26.31 46.88
C ARG A 4 61.61 -26.71 45.45
N LYS A 5 61.14 -27.92 45.26
CA LYS A 5 60.62 -28.35 43.95
C LYS A 5 59.37 -27.55 43.60
N ILE A 6 59.12 -27.31 42.32
CA ILE A 6 57.90 -26.59 41.81
C ILE A 6 56.64 -27.28 42.36
N THR A 7 56.67 -28.63 42.56
CA THR A 7 55.55 -29.40 43.11
C THR A 7 55.29 -29.14 44.62
N ASP A 8 56.20 -28.44 45.31
CA ASP A 8 56.07 -28.12 46.75
C ASP A 8 55.54 -26.68 46.96
N LEU A 9 55.13 -25.98 45.92
CA LEU A 9 54.54 -24.66 46.01
C LEU A 9 53.06 -24.76 46.40
N ASN A 10 52.60 -23.89 47.29
CA ASN A 10 51.17 -23.77 47.59
C ASN A 10 50.39 -23.25 46.38
N THR A 11 49.21 -23.79 46.23
CA THR A 11 48.28 -23.27 45.16
C THR A 11 47.94 -21.79 45.41
N LEU A 12 48.18 -20.95 44.46
CA LEU A 12 47.78 -19.52 44.46
C LEU A 12 46.26 -19.42 44.17
N ALA A 13 45.50 -19.05 45.19
CA ALA A 13 44.04 -19.03 45.08
C ALA A 13 43.51 -17.83 44.20
N SER A 14 44.27 -16.74 44.12
CA SER A 14 43.89 -15.52 43.36
C SER A 14 45.16 -14.89 42.77
N PRO A 15 45.57 -15.26 41.56
CA PRO A 15 46.73 -14.67 40.91
C PRO A 15 46.47 -13.20 40.57
N ALA A 16 47.45 -12.32 40.83
CA ALA A 16 47.46 -10.94 40.38
C ALA A 16 48.13 -10.81 39.00
N THR A 17 47.86 -9.72 38.29
CA THR A 17 48.39 -9.48 36.92
C THR A 17 49.93 -9.42 36.88
N GLY A 18 50.56 -9.11 37.96
CA GLY A 18 52.04 -9.05 38.10
C GLY A 18 52.69 -10.34 38.63
N ASP A 19 51.88 -11.37 38.97
CA ASP A 19 52.41 -12.62 39.45
C ASP A 19 53.21 -13.33 38.34
N LEU A 20 54.33 -13.94 38.76
CA LEU A 20 55.25 -14.57 37.82
C LEU A 20 55.08 -16.09 37.89
N PHE A 21 54.94 -16.73 36.75
CA PHE A 21 54.97 -18.17 36.60
C PHE A 21 56.42 -18.64 36.34
N PRO A 22 56.99 -19.52 37.11
CA PRO A 22 58.29 -20.11 36.79
C PRO A 22 58.12 -21.04 35.58
N ILE A 23 58.98 -20.88 34.56
CA ILE A 23 59.12 -21.81 33.46
C ILE A 23 60.51 -22.31 33.31
N VAL A 24 60.67 -23.52 32.74
CA VAL A 24 61.96 -24.07 32.37
C VAL A 24 62.13 -23.89 30.86
N ASP A 25 63.10 -23.09 30.46
CA ASP A 25 63.45 -22.89 29.06
C ASP A 25 64.33 -24.03 28.58
N ILE A 26 63.73 -24.96 27.83
CA ILE A 26 64.45 -26.15 27.35
C ILE A 26 65.34 -25.84 26.13
N SER A 27 65.22 -24.67 25.53
CA SER A 27 66.03 -24.24 24.36
C SER A 27 67.43 -23.73 24.79
N GLU A 28 67.60 -23.39 26.06
CA GLU A 28 68.88 -22.95 26.62
C GLU A 28 69.87 -24.10 26.77
N ALA A 29 71.02 -23.94 26.15
CA ALA A 29 72.07 -24.98 26.20
C ALA A 29 72.82 -25.05 27.55
N ALA A 30 72.88 -23.94 28.32
CA ALA A 30 73.57 -23.87 29.63
C ALA A 30 72.57 -24.00 30.78
N ASN A 31 72.99 -24.83 31.82
CA ASN A 31 72.11 -25.12 32.94
C ASN A 31 71.85 -23.96 33.93
N VAL A 32 72.50 -22.82 33.75
CA VAL A 32 72.45 -21.71 34.71
C VAL A 32 71.26 -20.77 34.53
N ASP A 33 70.61 -20.70 33.27
CA ASP A 33 69.57 -19.77 32.96
C ASP A 33 68.24 -20.41 32.47
N LYS A 34 68.07 -21.71 32.78
CA LYS A 34 66.89 -22.47 32.38
C LYS A 34 65.64 -22.09 33.16
N ASN A 35 65.77 -21.55 34.34
CA ASN A 35 64.67 -21.14 35.18
C ASN A 35 64.33 -19.69 34.87
N LYS A 36 63.28 -19.47 34.07
CA LYS A 36 62.78 -18.18 33.71
C LYS A 36 61.40 -17.93 34.33
N SER A 37 60.98 -16.74 34.28
CA SER A 37 59.62 -16.39 34.67
C SER A 37 58.92 -15.70 33.52
N ILE A 38 57.63 -15.92 33.38
CA ILE A 38 56.75 -15.26 32.40
C ILE A 38 55.62 -14.59 33.14
N THR A 39 55.28 -13.36 32.76
CA THR A 39 54.08 -12.73 33.31
C THR A 39 52.85 -13.38 32.73
N PHE A 40 51.77 -13.37 33.50
CA PHE A 40 50.46 -13.86 33.05
C PHE A 40 50.06 -13.23 31.69
N GLY A 41 50.27 -11.92 31.50
CA GLY A 41 50.01 -11.23 30.24
C GLY A 41 50.91 -11.67 29.08
N ALA A 42 52.18 -12.05 29.34
CA ALA A 42 53.08 -12.59 28.29
C ALA A 42 52.70 -14.00 27.87
N MET A 43 52.22 -14.83 28.81
CA MET A 43 51.75 -16.18 28.54
C MET A 43 50.60 -16.20 27.54
N PHE A 44 49.61 -15.31 27.69
CA PHE A 44 48.49 -15.22 26.74
C PHE A 44 48.87 -14.65 25.35
N ARG A 45 49.97 -13.85 25.25
CA ARG A 45 50.51 -13.39 23.97
C ARG A 45 51.27 -14.45 23.18
N ALA A 46 51.76 -15.49 23.87
CA ALA A 46 52.53 -16.56 23.27
C ALA A 46 51.73 -17.79 22.88
N LEU A 47 50.39 -17.71 22.98
CA LEU A 47 49.55 -18.83 22.56
C LEU A 47 49.63 -19.04 21.05
N PRO A 48 49.77 -20.28 20.56
CA PRO A 48 49.73 -20.59 19.15
C PRO A 48 48.34 -20.23 18.56
N ASP A 49 48.23 -20.13 17.24
CA ASP A 49 46.95 -19.81 16.57
C ASP A 49 45.86 -20.86 16.83
N GLY A 50 46.21 -22.08 17.11
CA GLY A 50 45.28 -23.19 17.31
C GLY A 50 44.60 -23.62 16.00
N THR A 51 43.63 -24.52 16.12
CA THR A 51 42.77 -25.01 15.06
C THR A 51 41.33 -25.19 15.54
N VAL A 52 40.40 -25.46 14.64
CA VAL A 52 39.00 -25.76 15.00
C VAL A 52 38.88 -26.99 15.92
N GLY A 53 39.74 -28.02 15.75
CA GLY A 53 39.77 -29.22 16.58
C GLY A 53 40.67 -29.13 17.82
N ALA A 54 41.51 -28.10 17.90
CA ALA A 54 42.44 -27.84 19.02
C ALA A 54 42.60 -26.30 19.17
N PRO A 55 41.60 -25.58 19.71
CA PRO A 55 41.65 -24.14 19.88
C PRO A 55 42.78 -23.70 20.82
N SER A 56 43.32 -22.50 20.64
CA SER A 56 44.38 -21.93 21.47
C SER A 56 43.99 -21.77 22.94
N ILE A 57 42.71 -21.45 23.16
CA ILE A 57 42.08 -21.38 24.49
C ILE A 57 40.90 -22.35 24.45
N GLY A 58 41.08 -23.55 24.99
CA GLY A 58 40.07 -24.60 24.98
C GLY A 58 39.49 -24.86 26.37
N PHE A 59 38.31 -25.44 26.43
CA PHE A 59 37.66 -25.89 27.66
C PHE A 59 38.06 -27.33 27.98
N LEU A 60 38.43 -27.57 29.21
CA LEU A 60 38.96 -28.88 29.64
C LEU A 60 37.87 -29.96 29.68
N SER A 61 36.59 -29.57 29.85
CA SER A 61 35.47 -30.51 29.99
C SER A 61 35.14 -31.27 28.70
N ASP A 62 35.54 -30.77 27.53
CA ASP A 62 35.34 -31.39 26.23
C ASP A 62 36.65 -31.78 25.52
N ASN A 63 37.69 -32.04 26.34
CA ASN A 63 39.01 -32.37 25.85
C ASN A 63 39.66 -31.26 25.00
N GLY A 64 39.27 -30.02 25.24
CA GLY A 64 39.83 -28.85 24.55
C GLY A 64 39.35 -28.66 23.11
N THR A 65 38.22 -29.28 22.70
CA THR A 65 37.68 -29.18 21.34
C THR A 65 36.75 -27.98 21.14
N SER A 66 36.33 -27.33 22.22
CA SER A 66 35.60 -26.04 22.18
C SER A 66 36.46 -24.92 22.72
N GLY A 67 36.39 -23.74 22.14
CA GLY A 67 37.20 -22.59 22.56
C GLY A 67 37.42 -21.55 21.48
N PHE A 68 38.46 -20.73 21.68
CA PHE A 68 38.87 -19.68 20.76
C PHE A 68 40.17 -20.03 20.05
N TYR A 69 40.26 -19.71 18.75
CA TYR A 69 41.46 -19.93 17.93
C TYR A 69 41.58 -18.84 16.84
N ARG A 70 42.72 -18.73 16.19
CA ARG A 70 42.93 -17.81 15.09
C ARG A 70 42.89 -18.56 13.76
N THR A 71 42.08 -18.10 12.83
CA THR A 71 42.03 -18.63 11.45
C THR A 71 42.97 -17.90 10.51
N ALA A 72 43.22 -16.61 10.78
CA ALA A 72 44.14 -15.76 10.04
C ALA A 72 44.54 -14.53 10.87
N ALA A 73 45.42 -13.69 10.34
CA ALA A 73 45.71 -12.40 10.94
C ALA A 73 44.41 -11.57 11.10
N ASN A 74 44.25 -10.94 12.29
CA ASN A 74 43.09 -10.12 12.64
C ASN A 74 41.74 -10.85 12.69
N GLU A 75 41.77 -12.19 12.88
CA GLU A 75 40.56 -13.00 13.08
C GLU A 75 40.63 -13.75 14.42
N VAL A 76 39.49 -13.83 15.12
CA VAL A 76 39.28 -14.68 16.26
C VAL A 76 38.06 -15.54 16.01
N ALA A 77 38.27 -16.86 15.98
CA ALA A 77 37.21 -17.82 15.71
C ALA A 77 36.77 -18.58 16.98
N ILE A 78 35.54 -19.06 16.94
CA ILE A 78 34.92 -19.87 17.97
C ILE A 78 34.76 -21.30 17.45
N SER A 79 35.22 -22.26 18.21
CA SER A 79 34.98 -23.70 18.01
C SER A 79 33.99 -24.21 19.04
N ASN A 80 33.11 -25.11 18.66
CA ASN A 80 32.26 -25.88 19.54
C ASN A 80 32.32 -27.36 19.11
N ASN A 81 32.84 -28.22 19.97
CA ASN A 81 33.00 -29.65 19.69
C ASN A 81 33.70 -29.93 18.34
N SER A 82 34.86 -29.29 18.12
CA SER A 82 35.64 -29.35 16.86
C SER A 82 34.91 -28.81 15.63
N ALA A 83 33.80 -28.13 15.78
CA ALA A 83 33.06 -27.49 14.67
C ALA A 83 33.23 -25.97 14.75
N PHE A 84 33.45 -25.34 13.58
CA PHE A 84 33.44 -23.88 13.50
C PHE A 84 32.02 -23.33 13.75
N THR A 85 31.92 -22.39 14.69
CA THR A 85 30.63 -21.75 15.02
C THR A 85 30.54 -20.35 14.46
N GLY A 86 31.62 -19.57 14.59
CA GLY A 86 31.67 -18.20 14.08
C GLY A 86 33.01 -17.54 14.31
N LYS A 87 33.19 -16.32 13.81
CA LYS A 87 34.43 -15.55 14.03
C LYS A 87 34.20 -14.04 14.03
N PHE A 88 35.08 -13.32 14.71
CA PHE A 88 35.27 -11.89 14.61
C PHE A 88 36.33 -11.60 13.55
N THR A 89 36.07 -10.70 12.63
CA THR A 89 36.97 -10.25 11.57
C THR A 89 37.05 -8.74 11.55
N THR A 90 37.93 -8.15 10.74
CA THR A 90 37.95 -6.70 10.48
C THR A 90 36.69 -6.23 9.74
N ALA A 91 36.01 -7.13 9.03
CA ALA A 91 34.76 -6.84 8.30
C ALA A 91 33.51 -6.96 9.18
N GLY A 92 33.59 -7.65 10.34
CA GLY A 92 32.45 -7.83 11.26
C GLY A 92 32.42 -9.18 11.96
N PHE A 93 31.28 -9.49 12.56
CA PHE A 93 31.00 -10.75 13.25
C PHE A 93 30.20 -11.68 12.31
N GLN A 94 30.68 -12.91 12.19
CA GLN A 94 30.08 -13.95 11.37
C GLN A 94 29.63 -15.12 12.25
N LEU A 95 28.43 -15.62 11.98
CA LEU A 95 27.96 -16.93 12.44
C LEU A 95 27.79 -17.86 11.23
N GLY A 96 28.21 -19.14 11.37
CA GLY A 96 28.21 -20.11 10.27
C GLY A 96 29.46 -20.06 9.39
N THR A 97 29.52 -20.90 8.37
CA THR A 97 30.75 -21.29 7.65
C THR A 97 31.14 -20.42 6.45
N GLY A 98 30.37 -19.39 6.08
CA GLY A 98 30.63 -18.51 4.94
C GLY A 98 31.80 -17.53 5.15
N THR A 99 31.90 -16.52 4.27
CA THR A 99 32.76 -15.36 4.43
C THR A 99 31.88 -14.16 4.83
N ALA A 100 32.32 -13.39 5.84
CA ALA A 100 31.54 -12.21 6.28
C ALA A 100 31.41 -11.19 5.15
N ALA A 101 30.17 -10.92 4.73
CA ALA A 101 29.82 -9.93 3.71
C ALA A 101 29.16 -8.68 4.32
N ALA A 102 28.94 -8.68 5.64
CA ALA A 102 28.35 -7.60 6.43
C ALA A 102 28.94 -7.60 7.84
N GLN A 103 28.71 -6.53 8.61
CA GLN A 103 29.17 -6.45 10.01
C GLN A 103 28.55 -7.54 10.89
N LEU A 104 27.31 -7.92 10.65
CA LEU A 104 26.69 -9.14 11.16
C LEU A 104 26.26 -10.00 9.97
N HIS A 105 26.86 -11.15 9.80
CA HIS A 105 26.55 -12.11 8.74
C HIS A 105 26.20 -13.47 9.37
N LEU A 106 24.94 -13.88 9.25
CA LEU A 106 24.46 -15.20 9.62
C LEU A 106 24.40 -16.08 8.35
N PHE A 107 25.04 -17.23 8.39
CA PHE A 107 25.10 -18.16 7.27
C PHE A 107 24.63 -19.54 7.71
N SER A 108 23.64 -20.08 7.02
CA SER A 108 23.17 -21.46 7.21
C SER A 108 22.97 -22.13 5.84
N THR A 109 22.98 -23.45 5.84
CA THR A 109 22.69 -24.31 4.69
C THR A 109 21.39 -25.10 4.86
N ASP A 110 20.68 -24.88 5.96
CA ASP A 110 19.41 -25.53 6.27
C ASP A 110 18.23 -24.55 6.17
N THR A 111 17.02 -25.03 6.43
CA THR A 111 15.77 -24.28 6.35
C THR A 111 15.28 -23.76 7.70
N THR A 112 16.10 -23.79 8.75
CA THR A 112 15.75 -23.27 10.07
C THR A 112 15.79 -21.74 10.08
N ASP A 113 15.04 -21.14 10.99
CA ASP A 113 15.02 -19.68 11.18
C ASP A 113 16.41 -19.16 11.53
N GLN A 114 16.88 -18.14 10.81
CA GLN A 114 18.21 -17.56 11.02
C GLN A 114 18.24 -16.55 12.17
N VAL A 115 17.14 -15.83 12.40
CA VAL A 115 16.99 -14.84 13.46
C VAL A 115 15.59 -14.95 14.04
N ILE A 116 15.52 -15.18 15.35
CA ILE A 116 14.29 -15.06 16.14
C ILE A 116 14.53 -13.95 17.16
N ILE A 117 13.63 -12.98 17.20
CA ILE A 117 13.59 -11.92 18.20
C ILE A 117 12.34 -12.19 19.03
N GLU A 118 12.50 -12.72 20.25
CA GLU A 118 11.40 -13.16 21.09
C GLU A 118 11.33 -12.33 22.37
N ASN A 119 10.12 -11.96 22.77
CA ASN A 119 9.84 -11.38 24.07
C ASN A 119 8.69 -12.15 24.73
N THR A 120 8.85 -12.48 26.01
CA THR A 120 7.84 -13.21 26.80
C THR A 120 7.08 -12.32 27.78
N ASP A 121 7.23 -10.99 27.68
CA ASP A 121 6.47 -10.06 28.53
C ASP A 121 4.97 -10.12 28.16
N ALA A 122 4.13 -10.17 29.19
CA ALA A 122 2.66 -10.16 29.08
C ALA A 122 2.06 -8.74 29.17
N GLY A 123 2.88 -7.70 29.24
CA GLY A 123 2.47 -6.31 29.30
C GLY A 123 1.79 -5.81 28.01
N LEU A 124 1.31 -4.56 28.04
CA LEU A 124 0.64 -3.92 26.89
C LEU A 124 1.63 -3.13 26.01
N ASP A 125 2.89 -3.01 26.42
CA ASP A 125 3.91 -2.28 25.67
C ASP A 125 4.40 -3.04 24.44
N THR A 126 4.90 -2.29 23.45
CA THR A 126 5.44 -2.89 22.22
C THR A 126 6.69 -3.71 22.52
N ALA A 127 6.71 -4.96 22.07
CA ALA A 127 7.86 -5.86 22.13
C ALA A 127 7.59 -7.11 21.26
N PRO A 128 8.63 -7.72 20.65
CA PRO A 128 10.01 -7.25 20.50
C PRO A 128 10.17 -6.16 19.44
N ASP A 129 11.21 -5.34 19.54
CA ASP A 129 11.47 -4.23 18.63
C ASP A 129 12.69 -4.50 17.72
N LEU A 130 12.61 -4.05 16.47
CA LEU A 130 13.74 -3.90 15.56
C LEU A 130 13.85 -2.44 15.14
N VAL A 131 14.85 -1.73 15.65
CA VAL A 131 15.08 -0.30 15.34
C VAL A 131 16.17 -0.17 14.28
N LEU A 132 15.80 0.39 13.12
CA LEU A 132 16.75 0.84 12.10
C LEU A 132 16.93 2.35 12.25
N TYR A 133 18.07 2.79 12.80
CA TYR A 133 18.31 4.18 13.15
C TYR A 133 19.48 4.78 12.37
N ARG A 134 19.21 5.76 11.53
CA ARG A 134 20.25 6.57 10.87
C ARG A 134 20.46 7.86 11.67
N ASN A 135 21.49 7.91 12.49
CA ASN A 135 21.88 9.10 13.25
C ASN A 135 22.73 10.03 12.36
N SER A 136 22.10 10.85 11.54
CA SER A 136 22.76 11.83 10.67
C SER A 136 22.89 13.18 11.38
N ALA A 137 24.06 13.79 11.31
CA ALA A 137 24.25 15.17 11.79
C ALA A 137 23.64 16.24 10.85
N SER A 138 23.25 15.84 9.64
CA SER A 138 22.66 16.71 8.63
C SER A 138 21.55 15.95 7.90
N PRO A 139 20.40 15.72 8.54
CA PRO A 139 19.28 15.05 7.90
C PRO A 139 18.70 15.92 6.79
N ALA A 140 18.31 15.31 5.67
CA ALA A 140 17.75 16.00 4.52
C ALA A 140 16.52 15.26 3.96
N ALA A 141 15.67 15.96 3.25
CA ALA A 141 14.59 15.35 2.48
C ALA A 141 15.15 14.34 1.47
N SER A 142 14.47 13.23 1.29
CA SER A 142 14.88 12.08 0.49
C SER A 142 16.03 11.23 1.06
N ASP A 143 16.48 11.48 2.29
CA ASP A 143 17.38 10.57 2.99
C ASP A 143 16.68 9.25 3.31
N ASN A 144 17.30 8.13 2.92
CA ASN A 144 16.85 6.80 3.34
C ASN A 144 17.27 6.55 4.79
N LEU A 145 16.33 6.10 5.63
CA LEU A 145 16.54 5.76 7.03
C LEU A 145 16.92 4.30 7.22
N GLY A 146 16.35 3.42 6.41
CA GLY A 146 16.60 1.99 6.45
C GLY A 146 16.00 1.28 5.27
N ASN A 147 16.51 0.08 4.99
CA ASN A 147 16.05 -0.80 3.92
C ASN A 147 16.01 -2.25 4.42
N ILE A 148 14.89 -2.93 4.20
CA ILE A 148 14.77 -4.39 4.30
C ILE A 148 14.67 -4.92 2.89
N GLU A 149 15.66 -5.70 2.45
CA GLU A 149 15.80 -6.15 1.07
C GLU A 149 15.67 -7.67 0.95
N PHE A 150 14.82 -8.11 0.03
CA PHE A 150 14.61 -9.51 -0.30
C PHE A 150 15.34 -9.81 -1.62
N ARG A 151 16.48 -10.51 -1.53
CA ARG A 151 17.34 -10.86 -2.66
C ARG A 151 17.24 -12.33 -3.02
N GLY A 152 17.43 -12.59 -4.30
CA GLY A 152 17.63 -13.93 -4.84
C GLY A 152 18.55 -13.89 -6.05
N LYS A 153 18.88 -15.07 -6.61
CA LYS A 153 19.59 -15.18 -7.88
C LYS A 153 18.61 -15.14 -9.04
N ASP A 154 18.98 -14.45 -10.12
CA ASP A 154 18.31 -14.57 -11.40
C ASP A 154 18.73 -15.85 -12.15
N ALA A 155 18.15 -16.13 -13.31
CA ALA A 155 18.51 -17.29 -14.13
C ALA A 155 19.95 -17.24 -14.66
N GLY A 156 20.58 -16.07 -14.69
CA GLY A 156 21.99 -15.86 -15.03
C GLY A 156 22.94 -16.05 -13.85
N GLY A 157 22.41 -16.28 -12.64
CA GLY A 157 23.20 -16.43 -11.41
C GLY A 157 23.60 -15.10 -10.76
N ASN A 158 23.08 -13.95 -11.22
CA ASN A 158 23.38 -12.65 -10.63
C ASN A 158 22.46 -12.36 -9.44
N ASP A 159 22.98 -11.61 -8.46
CA ASP A 159 22.17 -11.12 -7.33
C ASP A 159 21.16 -10.09 -7.82
N HIS A 160 19.89 -10.28 -7.44
CA HIS A 160 18.81 -9.39 -7.77
C HIS A 160 17.90 -9.12 -6.56
N ALA A 161 17.53 -7.85 -6.35
CA ALA A 161 16.53 -7.47 -5.37
C ALA A 161 15.13 -7.66 -5.96
N TYR A 162 14.37 -8.62 -5.44
CA TYR A 162 13.00 -8.91 -5.89
C TYR A 162 11.95 -8.05 -5.20
N ALA A 163 12.18 -7.70 -3.92
CA ALA A 163 11.33 -6.80 -3.16
C ALA A 163 12.14 -6.01 -2.12
N GLN A 164 11.62 -4.85 -1.71
CA GLN A 164 12.22 -4.01 -0.68
C GLN A 164 11.15 -3.29 0.12
N ILE A 165 11.47 -3.00 1.39
CA ILE A 165 10.76 -2.06 2.25
C ILE A 165 11.73 -0.96 2.60
N ILE A 166 11.49 0.27 2.13
CA ILE A 166 12.39 1.39 2.35
C ILE A 166 11.67 2.49 3.12
N ALA A 167 12.26 2.90 4.26
CA ALA A 167 11.81 4.08 4.98
C ALA A 167 12.71 5.28 4.65
N GLY A 168 12.11 6.46 4.51
CA GLY A 168 12.83 7.69 4.18
C GLY A 168 12.21 8.93 4.83
N ILE A 169 12.88 10.06 4.64
CA ILE A 169 12.46 11.38 5.11
C ILE A 169 11.80 12.12 3.95
N GLN A 170 10.58 12.63 4.14
CA GLN A 170 9.95 13.56 3.21
C GLN A 170 10.33 15.00 3.57
N THR A 171 10.15 15.40 4.82
CA THR A 171 10.56 16.71 5.34
C THR A 171 11.23 16.59 6.70
N THR A 172 12.19 17.46 6.97
CA THR A 172 12.97 17.53 8.22
C THR A 172 12.58 18.74 9.07
N THR A 173 11.50 19.43 8.75
CA THR A 173 11.09 20.64 9.50
C THR A 173 10.67 20.25 10.91
N ASP A 174 11.34 20.82 11.91
CA ASP A 174 11.07 20.57 13.34
C ASP A 174 9.59 20.81 13.68
N ALA A 175 8.98 19.86 14.39
CA ALA A 175 7.56 19.79 14.72
C ALA A 175 6.60 19.68 13.50
N SER A 176 7.15 19.33 12.31
CA SER A 176 6.40 19.10 11.06
C SER A 176 7.13 18.11 10.17
N GLU A 177 7.69 17.06 10.79
CA GLU A 177 8.39 15.99 10.09
C GLU A 177 7.40 15.06 9.39
N ASP A 178 7.67 14.80 8.11
CA ASP A 178 6.94 13.78 7.34
C ASP A 178 7.87 12.66 6.89
N GLY A 179 7.34 11.45 6.91
CA GLY A 179 8.05 10.24 6.50
C GLY A 179 7.59 9.71 5.15
N ILE A 180 8.44 8.85 4.59
CA ILE A 180 8.13 8.02 3.41
C ILE A 180 8.28 6.57 3.80
N LEU A 181 7.36 5.71 3.36
CA LEU A 181 7.52 4.26 3.38
C LEU A 181 7.15 3.69 2.01
N ASP A 182 8.12 3.06 1.36
CA ASP A 182 7.94 2.39 0.08
C ASP A 182 7.87 0.88 0.23
N LEU A 183 6.84 0.26 -0.31
CA LEU A 183 6.77 -1.16 -0.60
C LEU A 183 7.08 -1.35 -2.08
N MET A 184 8.21 -1.97 -2.36
CA MET A 184 8.77 -2.09 -3.71
C MET A 184 8.76 -3.53 -4.19
N SER A 185 8.56 -3.73 -5.48
CA SER A 185 8.78 -5.02 -6.14
C SER A 185 9.43 -4.85 -7.51
N SER A 186 10.15 -5.90 -7.94
CA SER A 186 10.74 -5.96 -9.26
C SER A 186 9.70 -6.35 -10.30
N ALA A 187 9.70 -5.66 -11.43
CA ALA A 187 8.96 -6.03 -12.63
C ALA A 187 9.87 -5.79 -13.86
N SER A 188 9.98 -6.78 -14.72
CA SER A 188 10.86 -6.73 -15.91
C SER A 188 12.29 -6.28 -15.57
N GLY A 189 12.85 -6.78 -14.46
CA GLY A 189 14.21 -6.48 -14.03
C GLY A 189 14.39 -5.13 -13.31
N THR A 190 13.33 -4.35 -13.11
CA THR A 190 13.40 -3.05 -12.45
C THR A 190 12.58 -3.06 -11.16
N THR A 191 13.21 -2.72 -10.03
CA THR A 191 12.53 -2.54 -8.75
C THR A 191 11.96 -1.13 -8.66
N ALA A 192 10.66 -1.02 -8.36
CA ALA A 192 9.95 0.25 -8.25
C ALA A 192 8.94 0.21 -7.09
N SER A 193 8.64 1.38 -6.52
CA SER A 193 7.58 1.51 -5.53
C SER A 193 6.23 1.12 -6.13
N ARG A 194 5.50 0.23 -5.46
CA ARG A 194 4.14 -0.18 -5.81
C ARG A 194 3.12 0.48 -4.91
N ILE A 195 3.46 0.60 -3.62
CA ILE A 195 2.69 1.33 -2.64
C ILE A 195 3.64 2.26 -1.92
N ARG A 196 3.28 3.54 -1.85
CA ARG A 196 4.01 4.56 -1.13
C ARG A 196 3.12 5.23 -0.10
N LEU A 197 3.55 5.24 1.15
CA LEU A 197 3.06 6.18 2.16
C LEU A 197 3.92 7.43 2.07
N TYR A 198 3.31 8.59 1.89
CA TYR A 198 3.99 9.87 1.65
C TYR A 198 3.33 10.97 2.50
N GLY A 199 3.88 11.24 3.67
CA GLY A 199 3.20 12.04 4.67
C GLY A 199 1.82 11.44 4.98
N PRO A 200 0.71 12.19 4.84
CA PRO A 200 -0.65 11.72 5.11
C PRO A 200 -1.29 10.93 3.95
N TYR A 201 -0.60 10.72 2.84
CA TYR A 201 -1.18 10.17 1.60
C TYR A 201 -0.68 8.77 1.29
N VAL A 202 -1.50 8.00 0.57
CA VAL A 202 -1.18 6.67 0.03
C VAL A 202 -1.23 6.73 -1.49
N GLY A 203 -0.10 6.41 -2.13
CA GLY A 203 0.01 6.22 -3.57
C GLY A 203 0.07 4.73 -3.93
N VAL A 204 -0.71 4.29 -4.90
CA VAL A 204 -0.59 2.98 -5.55
C VAL A 204 -0.20 3.23 -7.00
N GLY A 205 1.03 2.89 -7.37
CA GLY A 205 1.61 3.26 -8.67
C GLY A 205 1.97 4.74 -8.80
N GLU A 206 1.78 5.56 -7.74
CA GLU A 206 2.03 6.99 -7.70
C GLU A 206 3.15 7.31 -6.70
N SER A 207 4.15 8.06 -7.15
CA SER A 207 5.33 8.41 -6.37
C SER A 207 5.22 9.72 -5.58
N ALA A 208 4.26 10.58 -5.97
CA ALA A 208 3.97 11.85 -5.30
C ALA A 208 2.45 12.02 -5.17
N PRO A 209 1.79 11.22 -4.31
CA PRO A 209 0.33 11.26 -4.19
C PRO A 209 -0.13 12.64 -3.69
N ALA A 210 -1.15 13.19 -4.35
CA ALA A 210 -1.74 14.49 -4.04
C ALA A 210 -3.08 14.36 -3.29
N TYR A 211 -3.55 13.13 -3.06
CA TYR A 211 -4.83 12.82 -2.41
C TYR A 211 -4.62 11.76 -1.35
N PRO A 212 -5.53 11.64 -0.34
CA PRO A 212 -5.43 10.60 0.71
C PRO A 212 -5.23 9.19 0.17
N LEU A 213 -5.89 8.85 -0.94
CA LEU A 213 -5.61 7.66 -1.75
C LEU A 213 -5.50 8.08 -3.22
N HIS A 214 -4.33 7.87 -3.83
CA HIS A 214 -4.07 8.18 -5.23
C HIS A 214 -3.62 6.93 -5.98
N LEU A 215 -4.45 6.45 -6.91
CA LEU A 215 -4.14 5.31 -7.77
C LEU A 215 -3.75 5.80 -9.16
N THR A 216 -2.57 5.39 -9.64
CA THR A 216 -2.09 5.73 -10.98
C THR A 216 -1.70 4.46 -11.73
N THR A 217 -2.12 4.34 -12.97
CA THR A 217 -1.67 3.28 -13.87
C THR A 217 -1.29 3.86 -15.23
N SER A 218 -0.21 3.37 -15.80
CA SER A 218 0.17 3.63 -17.19
C SER A 218 -0.39 2.59 -18.17
N LEU A 219 -1.10 1.58 -17.65
CA LEU A 219 -1.68 0.51 -18.44
C LEU A 219 -3.07 0.92 -18.94
N THR A 220 -3.48 0.38 -20.09
CA THR A 220 -4.82 0.56 -20.65
C THR A 220 -5.86 -0.39 -20.05
N SER A 221 -5.53 -0.97 -18.88
CA SER A 221 -6.38 -1.89 -18.11
C SER A 221 -7.15 -1.17 -17.00
N THR A 222 -8.10 -1.88 -16.39
CA THR A 222 -8.87 -1.40 -15.24
C THR A 222 -7.92 -1.01 -14.08
N ALA A 223 -8.07 0.21 -13.56
CA ALA A 223 -7.25 0.70 -12.45
C ALA A 223 -7.76 0.23 -11.09
N LEU A 224 -9.08 0.05 -10.95
CA LEU A 224 -9.75 -0.45 -9.75
C LEU A 224 -10.84 -1.42 -10.18
N GLU A 225 -10.77 -2.64 -9.68
CA GLU A 225 -11.80 -3.67 -9.82
C GLU A 225 -12.27 -4.09 -8.42
N LEU A 226 -13.57 -4.11 -8.22
CA LEU A 226 -14.21 -4.59 -7.00
C LEU A 226 -15.00 -5.84 -7.37
N GLU A 227 -14.48 -7.01 -7.02
CA GLU A 227 -15.08 -8.29 -7.35
C GLU A 227 -15.67 -8.96 -6.11
N CYS A 228 -16.91 -9.41 -6.21
CA CYS A 228 -17.54 -10.29 -5.24
C CYS A 228 -17.66 -11.68 -5.84
N THR A 229 -17.04 -12.67 -5.20
CA THR A 229 -17.06 -14.08 -5.65
C THR A 229 -18.09 -14.92 -4.89
N ALA A 230 -18.99 -14.29 -4.11
CA ALA A 230 -20.06 -14.99 -3.41
C ALA A 230 -21.05 -15.60 -4.41
N ASP A 231 -21.41 -16.85 -4.18
CA ASP A 231 -22.36 -17.61 -5.03
C ASP A 231 -23.79 -17.53 -4.46
N ASP A 232 -24.18 -16.33 -3.95
CA ASP A 232 -25.54 -16.06 -3.52
C ASP A 232 -26.09 -14.81 -4.25
N ALA A 233 -27.41 -14.68 -4.33
CA ALA A 233 -28.09 -13.61 -5.03
C ALA A 233 -28.31 -12.37 -4.13
N ALA A 234 -27.83 -12.36 -2.89
CA ALA A 234 -28.22 -11.40 -1.88
C ALA A 234 -27.25 -10.21 -1.75
N SER A 235 -25.99 -10.33 -2.19
CA SER A 235 -24.98 -9.28 -2.09
C SER A 235 -24.00 -9.27 -3.27
N GLY A 236 -23.52 -8.10 -3.62
CA GLY A 236 -22.48 -7.88 -4.61
C GLY A 236 -21.32 -7.08 -4.03
N ALA A 237 -20.42 -6.62 -4.86
CA ALA A 237 -19.39 -5.66 -4.45
C ALA A 237 -20.01 -4.26 -4.35
N ASP A 238 -19.98 -3.65 -3.17
CA ASP A 238 -20.60 -2.36 -2.89
C ASP A 238 -19.54 -1.25 -2.77
N ILE A 239 -19.91 -0.03 -3.19
CA ILE A 239 -19.18 1.20 -2.88
C ILE A 239 -20.09 2.10 -2.08
N THR A 240 -19.71 2.42 -0.84
CA THR A 240 -20.41 3.40 -0.01
C THR A 240 -19.63 4.72 -0.04
N LEU A 241 -20.29 5.78 -0.50
CA LEU A 241 -19.78 7.14 -0.43
C LEU A 241 -20.54 7.86 0.68
N TYR A 242 -19.84 8.28 1.74
CA TYR A 242 -20.45 8.78 2.96
C TYR A 242 -19.87 10.13 3.37
N HIS A 243 -20.75 11.15 3.45
CA HIS A 243 -20.42 12.46 3.99
C HIS A 243 -20.83 12.52 5.47
N HIS A 244 -19.86 12.39 6.38
CA HIS A 244 -20.06 12.49 7.82
C HIS A 244 -19.83 13.93 8.30
N ARG A 245 -20.84 14.56 8.87
CA ARG A 245 -20.83 15.95 9.36
C ARG A 245 -20.39 16.13 10.81
N ASN A 246 -19.48 15.29 11.33
CA ASN A 246 -18.99 15.36 12.71
C ASN A 246 -20.12 15.48 13.75
N ASP A 247 -21.15 14.60 13.67
CA ASP A 247 -22.31 14.52 14.54
C ASP A 247 -23.22 15.77 14.51
N THR A 248 -23.11 16.62 13.50
CA THR A 248 -24.09 17.69 13.25
C THR A 248 -25.20 17.22 12.31
N ALA A 249 -26.39 17.82 12.43
CA ALA A 249 -27.51 17.51 11.54
C ALA A 249 -27.18 17.80 10.07
N GLY A 250 -27.71 16.98 9.16
CA GLY A 250 -27.69 17.24 7.72
C GLY A 250 -28.44 18.53 7.39
N ILE A 251 -28.09 19.18 6.30
CA ILE A 251 -28.81 20.32 5.75
C ILE A 251 -29.15 20.06 4.31
N ALA A 252 -30.19 20.73 3.80
CA ALA A 252 -30.54 20.69 2.39
C ALA A 252 -29.37 21.17 1.53
N ASP A 253 -29.20 20.57 0.36
CA ASP A 253 -28.13 20.80 -0.61
C ASP A 253 -26.72 20.37 -0.13
N ASP A 254 -26.63 19.57 0.94
CA ASP A 254 -25.37 18.90 1.31
C ASP A 254 -24.98 17.90 0.20
N ILE A 255 -23.85 18.14 -0.45
CA ILE A 255 -23.28 17.18 -1.39
C ILE A 255 -22.72 16.00 -0.63
N ILE A 256 -23.28 14.80 -0.86
CA ILE A 256 -22.78 13.55 -0.27
C ILE A 256 -21.49 13.13 -0.98
N SER A 257 -21.52 13.12 -2.31
CA SER A 257 -20.37 12.76 -3.14
C SER A 257 -20.57 13.14 -4.59
N THR A 258 -19.45 13.26 -5.30
CA THR A 258 -19.44 13.46 -6.76
C THR A 258 -18.44 12.49 -7.41
N VAL A 259 -18.86 11.78 -8.43
CA VAL A 259 -18.00 10.99 -9.32
C VAL A 259 -17.72 11.82 -10.55
N PHE A 260 -16.49 12.27 -10.73
CA PHE A 260 -16.07 13.08 -11.88
C PHE A 260 -15.50 12.24 -13.01
N TYR A 261 -15.82 12.60 -14.23
CA TYR A 261 -15.23 12.12 -15.48
C TYR A 261 -14.35 13.22 -16.05
N ARG A 262 -13.04 13.13 -15.77
CA ARG A 262 -12.06 14.20 -16.03
C ARG A 262 -11.09 13.82 -17.15
N ALA A 263 -10.75 14.79 -18.00
CA ALA A 263 -9.73 14.64 -19.03
C ALA A 263 -9.04 15.98 -19.31
N LYS A 264 -7.95 15.95 -20.09
CA LYS A 264 -7.28 17.15 -20.57
C LYS A 264 -8.07 17.78 -21.73
N ASN A 265 -8.08 19.13 -21.80
CA ASN A 265 -8.53 19.87 -22.98
C ASN A 265 -7.41 19.94 -24.05
N ASP A 266 -7.72 20.49 -25.22
CA ASP A 266 -6.80 20.65 -26.37
C ASP A 266 -5.98 21.95 -26.35
N ASN A 267 -5.95 22.66 -25.23
CA ASN A 267 -5.18 23.89 -25.13
C ASN A 267 -3.67 23.61 -25.26
N ALA A 268 -2.90 24.58 -25.73
CA ALA A 268 -1.45 24.52 -25.81
C ALA A 268 -0.78 24.20 -24.45
N THR A 269 -1.40 24.60 -23.35
CA THR A 269 -1.12 24.11 -21.98
C THR A 269 -2.37 23.38 -21.49
N PRO A 270 -2.43 22.05 -21.66
CA PRO A 270 -3.63 21.28 -21.35
C PRO A 270 -4.03 21.38 -19.88
N ALA A 271 -5.27 21.78 -19.63
CA ALA A 271 -5.85 21.83 -18.27
C ALA A 271 -6.76 20.62 -18.03
N ASP A 272 -6.90 20.23 -16.77
CA ASP A 272 -7.86 19.22 -16.35
C ASP A 272 -9.25 19.80 -16.33
N ILE A 273 -10.17 19.15 -17.06
CA ILE A 273 -11.57 19.56 -17.19
C ILE A 273 -12.48 18.41 -16.78
N ASP A 274 -13.47 18.70 -15.97
CA ASP A 274 -14.55 17.76 -15.62
C ASP A 274 -15.58 17.79 -16.75
N TYR A 275 -15.55 16.76 -17.63
CA TYR A 275 -16.45 16.67 -18.77
C TYR A 275 -17.84 16.16 -18.41
N ALA A 276 -17.94 15.37 -17.34
CA ALA A 276 -19.21 14.94 -16.77
C ALA A 276 -19.07 14.65 -15.27
N ALA A 277 -20.20 14.62 -14.56
CA ALA A 277 -20.25 14.22 -13.17
C ALA A 277 -21.56 13.50 -12.84
N ILE A 278 -21.50 12.61 -11.84
CA ILE A 278 -22.66 12.06 -11.15
C ILE A 278 -22.54 12.54 -9.71
N GLU A 279 -23.51 13.34 -9.27
CA GLU A 279 -23.53 13.96 -7.94
C GLU A 279 -24.73 13.44 -7.15
N GLY A 280 -24.50 12.98 -5.91
CA GLY A 280 -25.54 12.67 -4.95
C GLY A 280 -25.55 13.71 -3.85
N ASP A 281 -26.72 14.25 -3.54
CA ASP A 281 -26.90 15.22 -2.45
C ASP A 281 -28.18 15.00 -1.63
N VAL A 282 -28.31 15.75 -0.55
CA VAL A 282 -29.47 15.77 0.31
C VAL A 282 -30.42 16.87 -0.16
N SER A 283 -31.60 16.50 -0.65
CA SER A 283 -32.64 17.49 -1.01
C SER A 283 -33.40 17.95 0.23
N ASP A 284 -33.84 17.02 1.09
CA ASP A 284 -34.49 17.31 2.36
C ASP A 284 -33.95 16.42 3.47
N PRO A 285 -33.32 16.96 4.53
CA PRO A 285 -32.79 16.20 5.66
C PRO A 285 -33.81 15.96 6.80
N THR A 286 -35.08 16.30 6.62
CA THR A 286 -36.12 16.24 7.69
C THR A 286 -36.30 14.79 8.15
N ASP A 287 -36.06 14.54 9.46
CA ASP A 287 -36.23 13.23 10.10
C ASP A 287 -37.58 12.58 9.76
N THR A 288 -37.56 11.33 9.30
CA THR A 288 -38.72 10.55 8.84
C THR A 288 -39.35 11.03 7.52
N ALA A 289 -38.72 12.01 6.85
CA ALA A 289 -39.16 12.55 5.55
C ALA A 289 -37.97 12.90 4.65
N GLU A 290 -36.85 12.18 4.83
CA GLU A 290 -35.59 12.42 4.10
C GLU A 290 -35.79 12.23 2.60
N VAL A 291 -35.25 13.17 1.82
CA VAL A 291 -35.23 13.11 0.36
C VAL A 291 -33.80 13.24 -0.16
N GLY A 292 -33.38 12.28 -0.99
CA GLY A 292 -32.13 12.32 -1.72
C GLY A 292 -32.31 12.85 -3.15
N ARG A 293 -31.25 13.45 -3.67
CA ARG A 293 -31.21 13.92 -5.05
C ARG A 293 -29.98 13.34 -5.77
N LEU A 294 -30.18 12.93 -7.03
CA LEU A 294 -29.14 12.42 -7.90
C LEU A 294 -29.11 13.22 -9.19
N LYS A 295 -27.97 13.83 -9.51
CA LYS A 295 -27.78 14.65 -10.71
C LYS A 295 -26.77 14.01 -11.66
N PHE A 296 -27.08 14.03 -12.95
CA PHE A 296 -26.18 13.73 -14.05
C PHE A 296 -25.84 15.03 -14.77
N GLN A 297 -24.57 15.38 -14.72
CA GLN A 297 -24.07 16.65 -15.22
C GLN A 297 -23.12 16.44 -16.39
N VAL A 298 -23.15 17.35 -17.36
CA VAL A 298 -22.25 17.34 -18.51
C VAL A 298 -21.70 18.76 -18.74
N GLN A 299 -20.46 18.84 -19.17
CA GLN A 299 -19.78 20.09 -19.49
C GLN A 299 -20.44 20.75 -20.70
N THR A 300 -20.92 21.98 -20.54
CA THR A 300 -21.50 22.78 -21.59
C THR A 300 -20.90 24.19 -21.54
N ALA A 301 -20.24 24.61 -22.62
CA ALA A 301 -19.64 25.93 -22.74
C ALA A 301 -18.75 26.33 -21.53
N GLY A 302 -17.97 25.40 -21.01
CA GLY A 302 -17.03 25.66 -19.91
C GLY A 302 -17.61 25.50 -18.49
N THR A 303 -18.87 24.99 -18.39
CA THR A 303 -19.54 24.81 -17.08
C THR A 303 -20.22 23.45 -17.03
N LEU A 304 -20.10 22.72 -15.90
CA LEU A 304 -20.93 21.56 -15.63
C LEU A 304 -22.37 21.99 -15.44
N THR A 305 -23.28 21.40 -16.23
CA THR A 305 -24.71 21.67 -16.15
C THR A 305 -25.49 20.38 -15.97
N THR A 306 -26.51 20.40 -15.11
CA THR A 306 -27.38 19.25 -14.88
C THR A 306 -28.21 19.00 -16.13
N GLN A 307 -28.13 17.78 -16.68
CA GLN A 307 -28.92 17.36 -17.84
C GLN A 307 -30.04 16.43 -17.44
N PHE A 308 -29.89 15.71 -16.33
CA PHE A 308 -30.90 14.82 -15.78
C PHE A 308 -30.80 14.85 -14.26
N GLU A 309 -31.93 14.95 -13.57
CA GLU A 309 -32.02 15.01 -12.12
C GLU A 309 -33.19 14.14 -11.64
N ILE A 310 -32.92 13.40 -10.56
CA ILE A 310 -33.93 12.69 -9.79
C ILE A 310 -33.93 13.34 -8.41
N ASP A 311 -35.05 13.88 -7.97
CA ASP A 311 -35.22 14.49 -6.65
C ASP A 311 -36.46 13.86 -5.98
N GLY A 312 -36.19 12.91 -5.08
CA GLY A 312 -37.22 12.06 -4.51
C GLY A 312 -38.00 11.30 -5.59
N ASP A 313 -39.28 11.60 -5.73
CA ASP A 313 -40.22 11.02 -6.71
C ASP A 313 -40.40 11.88 -7.98
N THR A 314 -39.57 12.92 -8.14
CA THR A 314 -39.65 13.88 -9.25
C THR A 314 -38.45 13.75 -10.19
N ILE A 315 -38.63 14.13 -11.45
CA ILE A 315 -37.60 14.05 -12.49
C ILE A 315 -37.53 15.37 -13.26
N GLY A 316 -36.29 15.86 -13.49
CA GLY A 316 -36.01 17.03 -14.31
C GLY A 316 -35.08 16.72 -15.46
N PHE A 317 -35.29 17.35 -16.62
CA PHE A 317 -34.44 17.26 -17.79
C PHE A 317 -33.92 18.64 -18.20
N PHE A 318 -32.73 18.69 -18.79
CA PHE A 318 -32.14 19.90 -19.39
C PHE A 318 -32.03 21.10 -18.41
N GLY A 319 -31.72 20.83 -17.14
CA GLY A 319 -31.61 21.88 -16.13
C GLY A 319 -32.94 22.50 -15.67
N THR A 320 -34.06 21.89 -16.02
CA THR A 320 -35.38 22.27 -15.46
C THR A 320 -35.49 21.69 -14.03
N THR A 321 -36.22 22.40 -13.16
CA THR A 321 -36.57 21.89 -11.85
C THR A 321 -37.28 20.54 -11.99
N ALA A 322 -36.88 19.56 -11.18
CA ALA A 322 -37.51 18.25 -11.17
C ALA A 322 -39.01 18.39 -10.85
N ALA A 323 -39.84 17.67 -11.57
CA ALA A 323 -41.29 17.67 -11.43
C ALA A 323 -41.83 16.25 -11.34
N ALA A 324 -42.91 16.08 -10.60
CA ALA A 324 -43.62 14.81 -10.55
C ALA A 324 -44.13 14.42 -11.94
N GLN A 325 -44.27 13.09 -12.14
CA GLN A 325 -44.88 12.60 -13.37
C GLN A 325 -46.23 13.32 -13.62
N PRO A 326 -46.43 13.96 -14.78
CA PRO A 326 -47.71 14.59 -15.09
C PRO A 326 -48.87 13.59 -14.99
N SER A 327 -50.03 14.09 -14.53
CA SER A 327 -51.24 13.28 -14.47
C SER A 327 -51.61 12.75 -15.85
N ALA A 328 -52.31 11.64 -15.89
CA ALA A 328 -52.82 11.09 -17.14
C ALA A 328 -53.67 12.14 -17.88
N ILE A 329 -53.37 12.30 -19.14
CA ILE A 329 -54.22 13.11 -20.05
C ILE A 329 -55.28 12.16 -20.59
N ALA A 330 -56.55 12.49 -20.38
CA ALA A 330 -57.68 11.70 -20.90
C ALA A 330 -57.64 11.64 -22.41
N ASP A 331 -57.98 10.46 -22.94
CA ASP A 331 -58.08 10.29 -24.40
C ASP A 331 -59.18 11.19 -24.96
N ILE A 332 -58.87 11.78 -26.10
CA ILE A 332 -59.88 12.52 -26.87
C ILE A 332 -60.74 11.47 -27.59
N THR A 333 -62.04 11.51 -27.37
CA THR A 333 -62.95 10.58 -28.02
C THR A 333 -64.01 11.36 -28.76
N SER A 334 -63.96 11.33 -30.08
CA SER A 334 -65.01 11.89 -30.92
C SER A 334 -66.14 10.87 -31.07
N THR A 335 -67.37 11.30 -30.83
CA THR A 335 -68.59 10.50 -31.04
C THR A 335 -69.57 11.16 -31.98
N ALA A 336 -70.05 10.43 -32.96
CA ALA A 336 -71.16 10.91 -33.81
C ALA A 336 -72.51 10.43 -33.24
N THR A 337 -73.46 11.34 -33.10
CA THR A 337 -74.83 11.02 -32.68
C THR A 337 -75.67 10.54 -33.85
N SER A 338 -75.22 10.77 -35.10
CA SER A 338 -75.83 10.34 -36.34
C SER A 338 -74.77 10.24 -37.42
N GLY A 339 -74.83 9.20 -38.25
CA GLY A 339 -73.79 8.89 -39.25
C GLY A 339 -72.53 8.23 -38.67
N ALA A 340 -71.54 7.96 -39.51
CA ALA A 340 -70.23 7.43 -39.14
C ALA A 340 -69.18 8.53 -39.24
N LEU A 341 -68.21 8.58 -38.29
CA LEU A 341 -67.02 9.40 -38.42
C LEU A 341 -66.12 8.79 -39.51
N PRO A 342 -65.33 9.60 -40.21
CA PRO A 342 -64.29 9.08 -41.08
C PRO A 342 -63.33 8.16 -40.31
N THR A 343 -62.78 7.17 -40.98
CA THR A 343 -61.70 6.32 -40.35
C THR A 343 -60.38 6.99 -40.69
N PRO A 344 -59.51 7.21 -39.64
CA PRO A 344 -58.18 7.75 -39.87
C PRO A 344 -57.36 6.86 -40.81
N ASP A 345 -56.79 7.40 -41.87
CA ASP A 345 -55.96 6.71 -42.86
C ASP A 345 -54.56 7.33 -43.03
N GLY A 346 -54.23 8.36 -42.25
CA GLY A 346 -52.96 9.08 -42.29
C GLY A 346 -52.89 10.19 -43.33
N SER A 347 -53.97 10.45 -44.05
CA SER A 347 -54.02 11.47 -45.09
C SER A 347 -55.27 12.39 -44.99
N VAL A 348 -55.14 13.63 -45.38
CA VAL A 348 -56.20 14.58 -45.50
C VAL A 348 -56.01 15.34 -46.83
N THR A 349 -57.04 15.35 -47.68
CA THR A 349 -57.00 16.12 -48.88
C THR A 349 -58.08 17.19 -48.80
N ILE A 350 -57.69 18.48 -48.75
CA ILE A 350 -58.55 19.64 -48.81
C ILE A 350 -58.51 20.19 -50.23
N ALA A 351 -59.59 20.05 -50.97
CA ALA A 351 -59.65 20.44 -52.41
C ALA A 351 -59.53 21.94 -52.63
N ASP A 352 -60.09 22.74 -51.72
CA ASP A 352 -59.99 24.21 -51.75
C ASP A 352 -59.79 24.72 -50.28
N ALA A 353 -58.60 25.23 -49.98
CA ALA A 353 -58.25 25.73 -48.64
C ALA A 353 -59.06 27.04 -48.29
N ALA A 354 -59.60 27.76 -49.28
CA ALA A 354 -60.43 28.95 -49.06
C ALA A 354 -61.89 28.61 -48.67
N THR A 355 -62.39 27.46 -49.17
CA THR A 355 -63.72 26.97 -48.90
C THR A 355 -63.79 25.47 -48.64
N PRO A 356 -63.16 24.99 -47.56
CA PRO A 356 -63.17 23.58 -47.27
C PRO A 356 -64.57 23.07 -46.95
N THR A 357 -64.87 21.88 -47.39
CA THR A 357 -66.15 21.21 -47.07
C THR A 357 -66.21 20.76 -45.66
N VAL A 358 -67.41 20.58 -45.11
CA VAL A 358 -67.59 20.03 -43.75
C VAL A 358 -66.96 18.62 -43.64
N THR A 359 -67.01 17.81 -44.70
CA THR A 359 -66.44 16.48 -44.77
C THR A 359 -64.89 16.51 -44.62
N GLU A 360 -64.25 17.41 -45.43
CA GLU A 360 -62.78 17.60 -45.38
C GLU A 360 -62.30 18.08 -43.99
N LEU A 361 -63.05 19.02 -43.36
CA LEU A 361 -62.75 19.49 -42.02
C LEU A 361 -62.92 18.38 -40.94
N LEU A 362 -63.98 17.56 -41.11
CA LEU A 362 -64.21 16.44 -40.18
C LEU A 362 -63.12 15.39 -40.33
N GLU A 363 -62.70 15.08 -41.55
CA GLU A 363 -61.57 14.19 -41.83
C GLU A 363 -60.26 14.72 -41.22
N TYR A 364 -59.95 16.02 -41.37
CA TYR A 364 -58.82 16.66 -40.73
C TYR A 364 -58.86 16.55 -39.20
N CYS A 365 -60.00 16.75 -38.54
CA CYS A 365 -60.14 16.64 -37.10
C CYS A 365 -59.89 15.21 -36.60
N VAL A 366 -60.43 14.24 -37.32
CA VAL A 366 -60.24 12.83 -36.94
C VAL A 366 -58.77 12.38 -37.12
N GLU A 367 -58.10 12.79 -38.17
CA GLU A 367 -56.67 12.56 -38.37
C GLU A 367 -55.80 13.24 -37.29
N LEU A 368 -56.14 14.48 -36.92
CA LEU A 368 -55.44 15.22 -35.87
C LEU A 368 -55.61 14.52 -34.52
N GLU A 369 -56.83 14.05 -34.19
CA GLU A 369 -57.13 13.28 -33.00
C GLU A 369 -56.27 12.00 -32.94
N ALA A 370 -56.24 11.22 -34.03
CA ALA A 370 -55.46 9.99 -34.13
C ALA A 370 -53.94 10.23 -33.96
N LYS A 371 -53.41 11.32 -34.52
CA LYS A 371 -52.00 11.70 -34.34
C LYS A 371 -51.70 12.15 -32.92
N LEU A 372 -52.61 12.91 -32.28
CA LEU A 372 -52.44 13.34 -30.88
C LEU A 372 -52.47 12.16 -29.93
N GLU A 373 -53.44 11.24 -30.12
CA GLU A 373 -53.50 10.01 -29.31
C GLU A 373 -52.26 9.12 -29.49
N SER A 374 -51.71 9.03 -30.73
CA SER A 374 -50.45 8.34 -30.97
C SER A 374 -49.27 8.98 -30.24
N ALA A 375 -49.20 10.32 -30.20
CA ALA A 375 -48.20 11.07 -29.46
C ALA A 375 -48.33 10.86 -27.95
N LEU A 376 -49.56 10.92 -27.40
CA LEU A 376 -49.87 10.66 -26.00
C LEU A 376 -49.51 9.23 -25.60
N ALA A 377 -49.81 8.24 -26.46
CA ALA A 377 -49.43 6.85 -26.22
C ALA A 377 -47.91 6.67 -26.19
N ALA A 378 -47.15 7.35 -27.05
CA ALA A 378 -45.70 7.35 -27.02
C ALA A 378 -45.15 7.98 -25.73
N LEU A 379 -45.69 9.10 -25.27
CA LEU A 379 -45.31 9.76 -24.00
C LEU A 379 -45.62 8.88 -22.79
N ARG A 380 -46.75 8.16 -22.79
CA ARG A 380 -47.10 7.16 -21.75
C ARG A 380 -46.13 5.98 -21.77
N THR A 381 -45.80 5.47 -22.94
CA THR A 381 -44.85 4.35 -23.08
C THR A 381 -43.45 4.72 -22.57
N LEU A 382 -43.04 5.98 -22.77
CA LEU A 382 -41.77 6.50 -22.24
C LEU A 382 -41.84 6.86 -20.74
N GLY A 383 -43.01 6.76 -20.12
CA GLY A 383 -43.19 7.13 -18.70
C GLY A 383 -43.15 8.64 -18.43
N LEU A 384 -43.20 9.49 -19.48
CA LEU A 384 -43.14 10.94 -19.31
C LEU A 384 -44.47 11.55 -18.87
N ILE A 385 -45.57 10.86 -19.06
CA ILE A 385 -46.90 11.15 -18.50
C ILE A 385 -47.51 9.89 -17.93
N ALA A 386 -48.44 10.04 -16.98
CA ALA A 386 -49.14 8.89 -16.39
C ALA A 386 -50.02 8.15 -17.40
N THR A 387 -50.22 6.87 -17.20
CA THR A 387 -51.11 6.02 -18.01
C THR A 387 -52.58 6.22 -17.69
#